data_d2539d47947e5f4b2d27d48773775990
#
_entry.id   d2539d47947e5f4b2d27d48773775990
#
_cell.length_a   1.000
_cell.length_b   1.000
_cell.length_c   1.000
_cell.angle_alpha   90.00
_cell.angle_beta   90.00
_cell.angle_gamma   90.00
#
_symmetry.space_group_name_H-M   'P 1'
#
loop_
_entity.id
_entity.type
_entity.pdbx_description
1 polymer ?
#
loop_
_entity_poly.entity_id
_entity_poly.type
_entity_poly.pdbx_seq_one_letter_code
_entity_poly.pdbx_strand_id
1 'polypeptide(L)'
;MTKTVKITTEYITLTQLLKEENIISSGGQAKYYLMDFPVLLNGEQENRRGKKLYDHDEIIVGDETFIIALAENADELIVAAQEEKAE
;
A
#
# COMPACT_ATOMS: atom_id res chain seq x y z
N MET A 1 -3.51 6.77 -10.74
CA MET A 1 -2.58 7.61 -9.98
C MET A 1 -1.75 6.77 -9.03
N THR A 2 -0.57 7.24 -8.69
CA THR A 2 0.34 6.50 -7.81
C THR A 2 0.45 7.20 -6.48
N LYS A 3 0.33 6.44 -5.39
CA LYS A 3 0.41 6.97 -4.04
C LYS A 3 1.40 6.15 -3.22
N THR A 4 2.25 6.82 -2.44
CA THR A 4 3.15 6.14 -1.52
C THR A 4 2.45 5.94 -0.19
N VAL A 5 2.45 4.70 0.29
CA VAL A 5 1.85 4.34 1.58
C VAL A 5 2.97 4.08 2.58
N LYS A 6 3.12 4.96 3.56
CA LYS A 6 4.16 4.84 4.58
C LYS A 6 3.69 3.92 5.70
N ILE A 7 4.52 2.95 6.05
CA ILE A 7 4.23 2.02 7.13
C ILE A 7 5.29 2.13 8.23
N THR A 8 4.91 1.84 9.45
CA THR A 8 5.81 1.91 10.61
C THR A 8 6.19 0.53 11.13
N THR A 9 5.68 -0.50 10.51
CA THR A 9 5.97 -1.89 10.84
C THR A 9 6.70 -2.53 9.67
N GLU A 10 7.32 -3.68 9.91
CA GLU A 10 8.05 -4.38 8.85
C GLU A 10 7.19 -4.63 7.61
N TYR A 11 5.90 -4.85 7.80
CA TYR A 11 4.95 -5.08 6.72
C TYR A 11 3.55 -4.66 7.18
N ILE A 12 2.63 -4.53 6.23
CA ILE A 12 1.20 -4.48 6.50
C ILE A 12 0.53 -5.56 5.67
N THR A 13 -0.71 -5.91 6.01
CA THR A 13 -1.46 -6.88 5.21
C THR A 13 -2.24 -6.14 4.13
N LEU A 14 -2.63 -6.88 3.09
CA LEU A 14 -3.46 -6.31 2.02
C LEU A 14 -4.77 -5.76 2.58
N THR A 15 -5.36 -6.44 3.57
CA THR A 15 -6.56 -5.94 4.25
C THR A 15 -6.32 -4.55 4.85
N GLN A 16 -5.19 -4.38 5.53
CA GLN A 16 -4.86 -3.10 6.15
C GLN A 16 -4.72 -1.98 5.11
N LEU A 17 -4.07 -2.28 4.01
CA LEU A 17 -3.94 -1.30 2.93
C LEU A 17 -5.31 -0.88 2.40
N LEU A 18 -6.18 -1.84 2.12
CA LEU A 18 -7.52 -1.55 1.59
C LEU A 18 -8.35 -0.73 2.57
N LYS A 19 -8.21 -0.99 3.86
CA LYS A 19 -8.90 -0.20 4.89
C LYS A 19 -8.35 1.22 5.00
N GLU A 20 -7.04 1.35 5.05
CA GLU A 20 -6.39 2.66 5.19
C GLU A 20 -6.69 3.58 4.02
N GLU A 21 -6.84 3.02 2.82
CA GLU A 21 -7.16 3.79 1.63
C GLU A 21 -8.65 3.91 1.38
N ASN A 22 -9.47 3.52 2.36
CA ASN A 22 -10.94 3.63 2.30
C ASN A 22 -11.58 2.88 1.15
N ILE A 23 -10.92 1.85 0.65
CA ILE A 23 -11.47 0.99 -0.39
C ILE A 23 -12.50 0.05 0.22
N ILE A 24 -12.25 -0.37 1.45
CA ILE A 24 -13.20 -1.14 2.26
C ILE A 24 -13.35 -0.44 3.61
N SER A 25 -14.46 -0.68 4.31
CA SER A 25 -14.72 -0.07 5.60
C SER A 25 -14.41 -0.98 6.78
N SER A 26 -14.29 -2.27 6.56
CA SER A 26 -13.95 -3.24 7.61
C SER A 26 -13.14 -4.39 7.05
N GLY A 27 -12.38 -5.06 7.93
CA GLY A 27 -11.58 -6.21 7.53
C GLY A 27 -12.40 -7.36 6.95
N GLY A 28 -13.65 -7.52 7.42
CA GLY A 28 -14.52 -8.57 6.89
C GLY A 28 -14.92 -8.38 5.43
N GLN A 29 -14.87 -7.15 4.95
CA GLN A 29 -15.19 -6.86 3.55
C GLN A 29 -14.06 -7.25 2.60
N ALA A 30 -12.83 -7.37 3.09
CA ALA A 30 -11.67 -7.63 2.25
C ALA A 30 -11.84 -8.92 1.44
N LYS A 31 -12.32 -9.95 2.07
CA LYS A 31 -12.52 -11.24 1.39
C LYS A 31 -13.45 -11.10 0.18
N TYR A 32 -14.58 -10.45 0.38
CA TYR A 32 -15.57 -10.28 -0.69
C TYR A 32 -15.10 -9.33 -1.77
N TYR A 33 -14.45 -8.24 -1.35
CA TYR A 33 -13.87 -7.29 -2.30
C TYR A 33 -12.88 -7.98 -3.24
N LEU A 34 -11.96 -8.76 -2.68
CA LEU A 34 -10.91 -9.42 -3.47
C LEU A 34 -11.42 -10.56 -4.32
N MET A 35 -12.58 -11.14 -3.98
CA MET A 35 -13.23 -12.14 -4.83
C MET A 35 -13.69 -11.50 -6.15
N ASP A 36 -14.20 -10.27 -6.06
CA ASP A 36 -14.72 -9.56 -7.23
C ASP A 36 -13.63 -8.73 -7.93
N PHE A 37 -12.69 -8.20 -7.16
CA PHE A 37 -11.66 -7.27 -7.67
C PHE A 37 -10.29 -7.65 -7.14
N PRO A 38 -9.66 -8.71 -7.69
CA PRO A 38 -8.31 -9.05 -7.26
C PRO A 38 -7.34 -7.92 -7.63
N VAL A 39 -6.31 -7.74 -6.81
CA VAL A 39 -5.32 -6.70 -7.03
C VAL A 39 -4.09 -7.29 -7.73
N LEU A 40 -3.23 -6.41 -8.26
CA LEU A 40 -1.95 -6.82 -8.80
C LEU A 40 -0.85 -6.45 -7.80
N LEU A 41 -0.12 -7.44 -7.34
CA LEU A 41 1.03 -7.23 -6.45
C LEU A 41 2.29 -7.52 -7.25
N ASN A 42 3.07 -6.47 -7.50
CA ASN A 42 4.28 -6.55 -8.31
C ASN A 42 4.02 -7.23 -9.67
N GLY A 43 2.87 -6.92 -10.26
CA GLY A 43 2.49 -7.45 -11.57
C GLY A 43 1.77 -8.79 -11.55
N GLU A 44 1.62 -9.41 -10.38
CA GLU A 44 0.94 -10.69 -10.27
C GLU A 44 -0.40 -10.53 -9.55
N GLN A 45 -1.40 -11.24 -10.02
CA GLN A 45 -2.72 -11.19 -9.43
C GLN A 45 -2.71 -11.76 -7.99
N GLU A 46 -3.29 -11.03 -7.06
CA GLU A 46 -3.34 -11.42 -5.66
C GLU A 46 -4.75 -11.25 -5.12
N ASN A 47 -5.27 -12.27 -4.45
CA ASN A 47 -6.59 -12.21 -3.83
C ASN A 47 -6.60 -12.64 -2.36
N ARG A 48 -5.44 -12.91 -1.78
CA ARG A 48 -5.33 -13.29 -0.37
C ARG A 48 -5.33 -12.04 0.50
N ARG A 49 -6.38 -11.86 1.30
CA ARG A 49 -6.52 -10.67 2.16
C ARG A 49 -5.41 -10.55 3.21
N GLY A 50 -4.82 -11.65 3.62
CA GLY A 50 -3.74 -11.66 4.60
C GLY A 50 -2.35 -11.56 4.00
N LYS A 51 -2.24 -11.29 2.70
CA LYS A 51 -0.95 -11.17 2.05
C LYS A 51 -0.13 -10.02 2.65
N LYS A 52 1.09 -10.31 3.05
CA LYS A 52 2.00 -9.32 3.63
C LYS A 52 2.60 -8.46 2.52
N LEU A 53 2.59 -7.14 2.76
CA LEU A 53 3.14 -6.15 1.84
C LEU A 53 4.33 -5.50 2.51
N TYR A 54 5.47 -5.50 1.80
CA TYR A 54 6.74 -5.02 2.32
C TYR A 54 7.18 -3.74 1.61
N ASP A 55 8.21 -3.13 2.15
CA ASP A 55 8.85 -1.96 1.55
C ASP A 55 9.13 -2.21 0.05
N HIS A 56 8.79 -1.24 -0.77
CA HIS A 56 8.95 -1.23 -2.23
C HIS A 56 7.94 -2.11 -2.99
N ASP A 57 7.02 -2.79 -2.31
CA ASP A 57 5.99 -3.53 -3.02
C ASP A 57 5.03 -2.56 -3.74
N GLU A 58 4.66 -2.94 -4.96
CA GLU A 58 3.72 -2.18 -5.76
C GLU A 58 2.39 -2.91 -5.82
N ILE A 59 1.32 -2.24 -5.46
CA ILE A 59 -0.02 -2.81 -5.47
C ILE A 59 -0.92 -1.97 -6.38
N ILE A 60 -1.53 -2.58 -7.37
CA ILE A 60 -2.47 -1.92 -8.26
C ILE A 60 -3.89 -2.36 -7.90
N VAL A 61 -4.72 -1.41 -7.53
CA VAL A 61 -6.11 -1.63 -7.14
C VAL A 61 -6.98 -0.79 -8.05
N GLY A 62 -7.55 -1.41 -9.07
CA GLY A 62 -8.31 -0.67 -10.09
C GLY A 62 -7.43 0.32 -10.81
N ASP A 63 -7.79 1.60 -10.73
CA ASP A 63 -7.04 2.68 -11.38
C ASP A 63 -5.94 3.26 -10.48
N GLU A 64 -5.84 2.79 -9.24
CA GLU A 64 -4.88 3.32 -8.28
C GLU A 64 -3.68 2.41 -8.12
N THR A 65 -2.49 3.00 -7.99
CA THR A 65 -1.26 2.28 -7.73
C THR A 65 -0.71 2.74 -6.38
N PHE A 66 -0.36 1.79 -5.52
CA PHE A 66 0.21 2.07 -4.21
C PHE A 66 1.61 1.48 -4.11
N ILE A 67 2.54 2.26 -3.58
CA ILE A 67 3.91 1.80 -3.32
C ILE A 67 4.12 1.84 -1.82
N ILE A 68 4.54 0.72 -1.24
CA ILE A 68 4.79 0.64 0.19
C ILE A 68 6.16 1.23 0.52
N ALA A 69 6.22 2.05 1.55
CA ALA A 69 7.48 2.65 2.00
C ALA A 69 7.60 2.49 3.51
N LEU A 70 8.65 1.80 3.95
CA LEU A 70 8.90 1.57 5.37
C LEU A 70 9.37 2.85 6.05
N ALA A 71 8.85 3.11 7.25
CA ALA A 71 9.10 4.35 7.99
C ALA A 71 10.57 4.61 8.29
N GLU A 72 11.40 3.58 8.45
CA GLU A 72 12.82 3.79 8.67
C GLU A 72 13.51 4.44 7.45
N ASN A 73 12.88 4.38 6.29
CA ASN A 73 13.33 5.08 5.10
C ASN A 73 12.66 6.46 5.00
N ALA A 74 11.67 6.72 5.84
CA ALA A 74 10.88 7.94 5.79
C ALA A 74 11.71 9.17 6.18
N ASP A 75 12.68 9.02 7.08
CA ASP A 75 13.55 10.12 7.49
C ASP A 75 14.36 10.65 6.29
N GLU A 76 14.89 9.76 5.49
CA GLU A 76 15.61 10.15 4.27
C GLU A 76 14.69 10.82 3.28
N LEU A 77 13.48 10.29 3.12
CA LEU A 77 12.49 10.87 2.22
C LEU A 77 12.03 12.25 2.70
N ILE A 78 11.88 12.42 4.02
CA ILE A 78 11.50 13.70 4.61
C ILE A 78 12.60 14.72 4.41
N VAL A 79 13.86 14.33 4.63
CA VAL A 79 15.01 15.20 4.44
C VAL A 79 15.10 15.64 2.98
N ALA A 80 14.95 14.70 2.05
CA ALA A 80 14.98 15.01 0.63
C ALA A 80 13.88 15.99 0.24
N ALA A 81 12.67 15.79 0.77
CA ALA A 81 11.55 16.67 0.50
C ALA A 81 11.76 18.06 1.08
N GLN A 82 12.38 18.16 2.26
CA GLN A 82 12.70 19.43 2.87
C GLN A 82 13.78 20.19 2.08
N GLU A 83 14.76 19.47 1.59
CA GLU A 83 15.79 20.07 0.75
C GLU A 83 15.21 20.64 -0.54
N GLU A 84 14.29 19.90 -1.15
CA GLU A 84 13.59 20.38 -2.34
C GLU A 84 12.78 21.64 -2.05
N LYS A 85 12.13 21.69 -0.88
CA LYS A 85 11.37 22.87 -0.49
C LYS A 85 12.25 24.06 -0.18
N ALA A 86 13.47 23.84 0.24
CA ALA A 86 14.41 24.92 0.57
C ALA A 86 14.93 25.61 -0.69
N GLU A 87 14.83 24.96 -1.80
CA GLU A 87 15.23 25.55 -3.08
C GLU A 87 14.13 26.46 -3.62
#